data_b69327280769862a9f6d38eb25f57cc2
#
_entry.id   b69327280769862a9f6d38eb25f57cc2
#
_cell.length_a   1.000
_cell.length_b   1.000
_cell.length_c   1.000
_cell.angle_alpha   90.00
_cell.angle_beta   90.00
_cell.angle_gamma   90.00
#
_symmetry.space_group_name_H-M   'P 1'
#
loop_
_entity.id
_entity.type
_entity.pdbx_description
1 polymer ?
#
loop_
_entity_poly.entity_id
_entity_poly.type
_entity_poly.pdbx_seq_one_letter_code
_entity_poly.pdbx_strand_id
1 'polypeptide(L)'
;PVPEQEATPSGAGPLPPVSAPEPAGARLEIYGFAMMDAIYDVNSSDPDWRASLRPSKIPVVCPTDPGCGEDGETTLSVRQSRFGAKGYLPTPLGELKTIFEFELYGVGDDAGETTFRLRHAWGELGQFGAGQTWSLFMNPDVFPNTIEYWGPPGMVFYRNVQARWTPISNGTSKLAIAIEHPGSAVDAGKVTQIDPNLGASISSWNQYPDVTVQYRFGRERGHLQASGILRVLGVQGPGGYEEQELGWGLNLSGALNVLKKDQILAQIAETNDGEDDEH
;
A
#
# COMPACT_ATOMS: atom_id res chain seq x y z
N PRO A 1 3.03 31.81 -8.14
CA PRO A 1 1.91 30.91 -8.26
C PRO A 1 2.51 29.54 -8.51
N VAL A 2 2.47 28.71 -7.47
CA VAL A 2 2.82 27.30 -7.55
C VAL A 2 1.75 26.66 -8.43
N PRO A 3 2.07 25.90 -9.48
CA PRO A 3 1.06 25.19 -10.24
C PRO A 3 0.31 24.26 -9.29
N GLU A 4 -1.00 24.36 -9.33
CA GLU A 4 -1.93 23.49 -8.60
C GLU A 4 -1.56 22.05 -8.97
N GLN A 5 -1.00 21.30 -8.03
CA GLN A 5 -0.80 19.88 -8.19
C GLN A 5 -2.20 19.26 -8.28
N GLU A 6 -2.63 18.94 -9.51
CA GLU A 6 -3.75 18.02 -9.67
C GLU A 6 -3.41 16.77 -8.89
N ALA A 7 -4.14 16.58 -7.80
CA ALA A 7 -4.05 15.37 -6.99
C ALA A 7 -4.17 14.19 -7.96
N THR A 8 -3.15 13.36 -8.00
CA THR A 8 -3.20 12.09 -8.76
C THR A 8 -4.51 11.41 -8.37
N PRO A 9 -5.38 11.01 -9.31
CA PRO A 9 -6.61 10.34 -8.95
C PRO A 9 -6.25 9.04 -8.25
N SER A 10 -6.30 9.11 -6.93
CA SER A 10 -6.37 7.95 -6.07
C SER A 10 -7.55 7.13 -6.56
N GLY A 11 -7.34 5.86 -6.88
CA GLY A 11 -8.35 5.04 -7.50
C GLY A 11 -9.69 5.08 -6.77
N ALA A 12 -10.71 5.51 -7.45
CA ALA A 12 -12.10 5.68 -7.04
C ALA A 12 -12.44 6.99 -6.31
N GLY A 13 -12.18 8.13 -6.95
CA GLY A 13 -12.99 9.34 -6.75
C GLY A 13 -14.47 9.05 -7.05
N PRO A 14 -15.41 9.93 -6.61
CA PRO A 14 -16.83 9.77 -6.93
C PRO A 14 -16.99 9.55 -8.44
N LEU A 15 -17.76 8.53 -8.81
CA LEU A 15 -18.05 8.24 -10.21
C LEU A 15 -18.57 9.54 -10.86
N PRO A 16 -17.98 9.98 -11.97
CA PRO A 16 -18.49 11.16 -12.69
C PRO A 16 -19.96 10.93 -13.06
N PRO A 17 -20.77 11.98 -13.12
CA PRO A 17 -22.13 11.88 -13.63
C PRO A 17 -22.09 11.25 -15.02
N VAL A 18 -23.13 10.46 -15.33
CA VAL A 18 -23.29 9.77 -16.63
C VAL A 18 -22.93 10.74 -17.76
N SER A 19 -21.73 10.61 -18.27
CA SER A 19 -21.19 11.46 -19.32
C SER A 19 -21.52 10.87 -20.69
N ALA A 20 -21.46 11.74 -21.70
CA ALA A 20 -21.71 11.49 -23.10
C ALA A 20 -21.11 10.16 -23.61
N PRO A 21 -21.66 9.55 -24.68
CA PRO A 21 -21.22 8.26 -25.18
C PRO A 21 -19.71 8.26 -25.39
N GLU A 22 -19.03 7.36 -24.69
CA GLU A 22 -17.58 7.19 -24.80
C GLU A 22 -17.19 6.85 -26.24
N PRO A 23 -16.02 7.33 -26.70
CA PRO A 23 -15.57 7.01 -28.06
C PRO A 23 -15.49 5.49 -28.26
N ALA A 24 -16.04 5.00 -29.35
CA ALA A 24 -16.15 3.59 -29.71
C ALA A 24 -14.80 2.95 -30.10
N GLY A 25 -13.72 3.20 -29.35
CA GLY A 25 -12.37 2.71 -29.65
C GLY A 25 -11.53 2.47 -28.41
N ALA A 26 -10.46 1.70 -28.56
CA ALA A 26 -9.45 1.55 -27.52
C ALA A 26 -8.82 2.91 -27.18
N ARG A 27 -8.63 3.20 -25.89
CA ARG A 27 -8.04 4.44 -25.40
C ARG A 27 -6.86 4.12 -24.48
N LEU A 28 -5.78 4.90 -24.62
CA LEU A 28 -4.62 4.85 -23.76
C LEU A 28 -4.38 6.24 -23.16
N GLU A 29 -4.25 6.30 -21.85
CA GLU A 29 -3.90 7.53 -21.11
C GLU A 29 -2.54 7.31 -20.45
N ILE A 30 -1.59 8.22 -20.73
CA ILE A 30 -0.28 8.23 -20.08
C ILE A 30 -0.28 9.35 -19.05
N TYR A 31 0.21 9.09 -17.85
CA TYR A 31 0.28 10.06 -16.77
C TYR A 31 1.53 9.86 -15.92
N GLY A 32 1.82 10.82 -15.06
CA GLY A 32 2.94 10.75 -14.14
C GLY A 32 3.45 12.13 -13.76
N PHE A 33 4.50 12.15 -12.99
CA PHE A 33 5.20 13.38 -12.60
C PHE A 33 6.68 13.07 -12.34
N ALA A 34 7.52 14.10 -12.49
CA ALA A 34 8.90 14.10 -12.02
C ALA A 34 8.97 14.94 -10.74
N MET A 35 9.60 14.40 -9.71
CA MET A 35 9.76 15.04 -8.40
C MET A 35 11.22 14.96 -7.96
N MET A 36 11.71 16.01 -7.32
CA MET A 36 13.00 16.03 -6.65
C MET A 36 12.78 16.42 -5.19
N ASP A 37 13.28 15.60 -4.30
CA ASP A 37 13.26 15.82 -2.85
C ASP A 37 14.65 16.23 -2.39
N ALA A 38 14.71 17.18 -1.47
CA ALA A 38 15.90 17.55 -0.71
C ALA A 38 15.61 17.27 0.77
N ILE A 39 16.38 16.37 1.35
CA ILE A 39 16.18 15.87 2.71
C ILE A 39 17.45 16.14 3.50
N TYR A 40 17.28 16.61 4.73
CA TYR A 40 18.35 16.72 5.69
C TYR A 40 17.99 15.92 6.95
N ASP A 41 18.70 14.84 7.17
CA ASP A 41 18.55 14.00 8.35
C ASP A 41 19.45 14.51 9.47
N VAL A 42 18.86 14.85 10.61
CA VAL A 42 19.60 15.31 11.82
C VAL A 42 20.23 14.13 12.54
N ASN A 43 19.62 12.96 12.43
CA ASN A 43 20.08 11.70 13.02
C ASN A 43 20.30 10.67 11.92
N SER A 44 20.77 9.49 12.33
CA SER A 44 21.07 8.40 11.42
C SER A 44 19.83 7.78 10.80
N SER A 45 19.93 7.38 9.54
CA SER A 45 18.92 6.60 8.80
C SER A 45 19.62 5.44 8.10
N ASP A 46 18.89 4.35 7.87
CA ASP A 46 19.39 3.22 7.07
C ASP A 46 19.79 3.75 5.67
N PRO A 47 21.02 3.47 5.19
CA PRO A 47 21.55 3.98 3.93
C PRO A 47 20.65 3.73 2.72
N ASP A 48 19.95 2.61 2.68
CA ASP A 48 19.05 2.24 1.58
C ASP A 48 17.73 3.03 1.60
N TRP A 49 17.42 3.67 2.75
CA TRP A 49 16.12 4.32 2.99
C TRP A 49 16.22 5.81 3.29
N ARG A 50 17.37 6.45 3.05
CA ARG A 50 17.59 7.90 3.27
C ARG A 50 16.63 8.81 2.52
N ALA A 51 16.05 8.34 1.42
CA ALA A 51 15.09 9.10 0.62
C ALA A 51 13.65 9.02 1.17
N SER A 52 13.41 8.37 2.30
CA SER A 52 12.09 8.27 2.96
C SER A 52 12.23 7.99 4.45
N LEU A 53 11.33 8.53 5.26
CA LEU A 53 11.26 8.23 6.69
C LEU A 53 10.52 6.92 6.92
N ARG A 54 11.22 5.79 6.84
CA ARG A 54 10.68 4.48 7.14
C ARG A 54 10.97 4.09 8.59
N PRO A 55 9.99 4.10 9.52
CA PRO A 55 10.23 3.89 10.95
C PRO A 55 10.94 2.58 11.28
N SER A 56 10.64 1.50 10.56
CA SER A 56 11.29 0.18 10.73
C SER A 56 12.75 0.12 10.26
N LYS A 57 13.27 1.21 9.70
CA LYS A 57 14.62 1.34 9.17
C LYS A 57 15.44 2.42 9.86
N ILE A 58 14.94 2.95 10.97
CA ILE A 58 15.69 3.83 11.86
C ILE A 58 16.61 2.94 12.72
N PRO A 59 17.94 3.19 12.74
CA PRO A 59 18.87 2.42 13.55
C PRO A 59 18.51 2.50 15.04
N VAL A 60 18.38 1.36 15.70
CA VAL A 60 18.04 1.27 17.13
C VAL A 60 19.07 0.47 17.94
N VAL A 61 19.81 -0.42 17.30
CA VAL A 61 20.85 -1.26 17.92
C VAL A 61 22.20 -0.89 17.38
N CYS A 62 22.81 0.15 17.98
CA CYS A 62 24.14 0.61 17.59
C CYS A 62 25.26 -0.15 18.35
N PRO A 63 26.38 -0.47 17.67
CA PRO A 63 26.77 -0.08 16.29
C PRO A 63 26.39 -1.09 15.20
N THR A 64 25.50 -2.03 15.45
CA THR A 64 25.21 -3.16 14.56
C THR A 64 24.29 -2.81 13.40
N ASP A 65 23.34 -1.90 13.65
CA ASP A 65 22.39 -1.51 12.61
C ASP A 65 23.06 -0.64 11.53
N PRO A 66 22.69 -0.78 10.26
CA PRO A 66 23.17 0.08 9.18
C PRO A 66 22.88 1.57 9.47
N GLY A 67 23.83 2.43 9.18
CA GLY A 67 23.70 3.88 9.35
C GLY A 67 23.95 4.40 10.77
N CYS A 68 24.28 3.55 11.75
CA CYS A 68 24.59 4.00 13.10
C CYS A 68 25.79 4.97 13.14
N GLY A 69 25.57 6.17 13.72
CA GLY A 69 26.60 7.20 13.87
C GLY A 69 26.83 8.06 12.62
N GLU A 70 25.98 7.95 11.62
CA GLU A 70 26.03 8.76 10.39
C GLU A 70 25.04 9.94 10.48
N ASP A 71 25.22 10.81 11.47
CA ASP A 71 24.32 11.93 11.73
C ASP A 71 24.61 13.13 10.81
N GLY A 72 23.59 13.92 10.49
CA GLY A 72 23.72 15.19 9.78
C GLY A 72 23.92 15.03 8.27
N GLU A 73 23.15 14.21 7.61
CA GLU A 73 23.30 13.87 6.20
C GLU A 73 22.30 14.57 5.29
N THR A 74 22.75 14.97 4.10
CA THR A 74 21.91 15.56 3.05
C THR A 74 21.71 14.56 1.92
N THR A 75 20.45 14.28 1.59
CA THR A 75 20.05 13.41 0.49
C THR A 75 19.27 14.21 -0.55
N LEU A 76 19.62 14.05 -1.83
CA LEU A 76 18.83 14.50 -2.96
C LEU A 76 18.26 13.27 -3.67
N SER A 77 16.94 13.24 -3.90
CA SER A 77 16.27 12.08 -4.45
C SER A 77 15.26 12.46 -5.52
N VAL A 78 15.14 11.63 -6.54
CA VAL A 78 14.07 11.68 -7.56
C VAL A 78 13.14 10.47 -7.47
N ARG A 79 13.30 9.66 -6.45
CA ARG A 79 12.69 8.32 -6.31
C ARG A 79 11.17 8.37 -6.20
N GLN A 80 10.58 9.48 -5.77
CA GLN A 80 9.12 9.68 -5.74
C GLN A 80 8.51 9.90 -7.14
N SER A 81 9.34 10.17 -8.15
CA SER A 81 8.86 10.32 -9.53
C SER A 81 8.08 9.09 -9.97
N ARG A 82 7.01 9.32 -10.73
CA ARG A 82 6.06 8.27 -11.09
C ARG A 82 5.71 8.32 -12.56
N PHE A 83 5.53 7.15 -13.15
CA PHE A 83 5.02 6.98 -14.50
C PHE A 83 3.94 5.90 -14.52
N GLY A 84 2.85 6.17 -15.25
CA GLY A 84 1.75 5.23 -15.38
C GLY A 84 1.03 5.33 -16.73
N ALA A 85 0.33 4.26 -17.05
CA ALA A 85 -0.54 4.17 -18.21
C ALA A 85 -1.87 3.51 -17.83
N LYS A 86 -2.98 4.06 -18.32
CA LYS A 86 -4.31 3.46 -18.21
C LYS A 86 -4.79 3.08 -19.59
N GLY A 87 -5.23 1.84 -19.75
CA GLY A 87 -5.81 1.33 -20.99
C GLY A 87 -7.31 1.06 -20.81
N TYR A 88 -8.08 1.37 -21.82
CA TYR A 88 -9.51 1.10 -21.90
C TYR A 88 -9.78 0.42 -23.22
N LEU A 89 -10.25 -0.81 -23.16
CA LEU A 89 -10.50 -1.62 -24.34
C LEU A 89 -11.96 -2.12 -24.33
N PRO A 90 -12.81 -1.65 -25.27
CA PRO A 90 -14.15 -2.21 -25.42
C PRO A 90 -14.07 -3.69 -25.78
N THR A 91 -14.83 -4.51 -25.05
CA THR A 91 -14.98 -5.96 -25.33
C THR A 91 -16.46 -6.34 -25.37
N PRO A 92 -16.81 -7.52 -25.91
CA PRO A 92 -18.20 -8.01 -25.87
C PRO A 92 -18.76 -8.19 -24.45
N LEU A 93 -17.89 -8.28 -23.42
CA LEU A 93 -18.28 -8.44 -22.02
C LEU A 93 -18.29 -7.13 -21.23
N GLY A 94 -18.00 -6.02 -21.89
CA GLY A 94 -17.86 -4.69 -21.28
C GLY A 94 -16.49 -4.07 -21.57
N GLU A 95 -16.22 -2.91 -20.98
CA GLU A 95 -14.92 -2.26 -21.09
C GLU A 95 -13.90 -2.91 -20.16
N LEU A 96 -12.80 -3.45 -20.73
CA LEU A 96 -11.62 -3.84 -19.99
C LEU A 96 -10.82 -2.58 -19.64
N LYS A 97 -10.64 -2.34 -18.35
CA LYS A 97 -9.82 -1.25 -17.80
C LYS A 97 -8.52 -1.84 -17.28
N THR A 98 -7.41 -1.21 -17.62
CA THR A 98 -6.09 -1.63 -17.13
C THR A 98 -5.33 -0.43 -16.58
N ILE A 99 -4.47 -0.69 -15.60
CA ILE A 99 -3.52 0.30 -15.09
C ILE A 99 -2.15 -0.36 -14.91
N PHE A 100 -1.13 0.36 -15.36
CA PHE A 100 0.27 0.01 -15.16
C PHE A 100 1.01 1.23 -14.64
N GLU A 101 1.61 1.13 -13.43
CA GLU A 101 2.24 2.27 -12.78
C GLU A 101 3.52 1.86 -12.06
N PHE A 102 4.54 2.70 -12.19
CA PHE A 102 5.85 2.55 -11.56
C PHE A 102 6.26 3.81 -10.81
N GLU A 103 7.12 3.63 -9.85
CA GLU A 103 7.94 4.65 -9.20
C GLU A 103 9.42 4.22 -9.21
N LEU A 104 10.31 5.02 -8.62
CA LEU A 104 11.75 4.78 -8.69
C LEU A 104 12.37 4.33 -7.36
N TYR A 105 11.57 3.82 -6.44
CA TYR A 105 12.07 3.22 -5.19
C TYR A 105 12.43 1.75 -5.41
N GLY A 106 13.68 1.44 -5.70
CA GLY A 106 14.18 0.08 -5.75
C GLY A 106 13.93 -0.68 -4.45
N VAL A 107 13.70 -1.99 -4.54
CA VAL A 107 13.42 -2.88 -3.41
C VAL A 107 14.16 -4.20 -3.60
N GLY A 108 14.31 -4.97 -2.51
CA GLY A 108 15.10 -6.20 -2.53
C GLY A 108 16.57 -5.86 -2.71
N ASP A 109 17.23 -6.49 -3.67
CA ASP A 109 18.65 -6.26 -4.00
C ASP A 109 18.90 -4.85 -4.57
N ASP A 110 17.86 -4.17 -5.06
CA ASP A 110 17.91 -2.78 -5.53
C ASP A 110 17.52 -1.76 -4.45
N ALA A 111 17.40 -2.16 -3.19
CA ALA A 111 17.14 -1.22 -2.10
C ALA A 111 18.26 -0.15 -2.07
N GLY A 112 17.88 1.12 -1.87
CA GLY A 112 18.84 2.22 -1.97
C GLY A 112 18.99 2.79 -3.37
N GLU A 113 18.75 2.02 -4.42
CA GLU A 113 18.94 2.42 -5.80
C GLU A 113 17.71 3.13 -6.41
N THR A 114 17.97 3.90 -7.47
CA THR A 114 16.93 4.59 -8.24
C THR A 114 16.52 3.70 -9.41
N THR A 115 15.73 2.67 -9.12
CA THR A 115 15.27 1.67 -10.09
C THR A 115 13.76 1.54 -10.09
N PHE A 116 13.20 0.97 -11.17
CA PHE A 116 11.75 0.83 -11.31
C PHE A 116 11.17 -0.13 -10.27
N ARG A 117 10.15 0.33 -9.55
CA ARG A 117 9.32 -0.47 -8.66
C ARG A 117 7.89 -0.47 -9.15
N LEU A 118 7.32 -1.65 -9.37
CA LEU A 118 5.93 -1.80 -9.75
C LEU A 118 4.99 -1.35 -8.63
N ARG A 119 4.08 -0.43 -8.96
CA ARG A 119 3.00 0.00 -8.08
C ARG A 119 1.70 -0.71 -8.42
N HIS A 120 1.27 -0.59 -9.67
CA HIS A 120 0.06 -1.19 -10.18
C HIS A 120 0.33 -1.94 -11.48
N ALA A 121 -0.19 -3.15 -11.56
CA ALA A 121 -0.39 -3.94 -12.78
C ALA A 121 -1.75 -4.61 -12.61
N TRP A 122 -2.82 -3.91 -12.98
CA TRP A 122 -4.19 -4.29 -12.65
C TRP A 122 -5.07 -4.27 -13.88
N GLY A 123 -5.94 -5.28 -14.01
CA GLY A 123 -6.98 -5.34 -15.01
C GLY A 123 -8.36 -5.53 -14.37
N GLU A 124 -9.38 -4.85 -14.90
CA GLU A 124 -10.75 -4.92 -14.40
C GLU A 124 -11.74 -5.04 -15.57
N LEU A 125 -12.62 -6.04 -15.51
CA LEU A 125 -13.69 -6.28 -16.47
C LEU A 125 -15.01 -6.53 -15.73
N GLY A 126 -15.96 -5.61 -15.87
CA GLY A 126 -17.24 -5.66 -15.16
C GLY A 126 -17.06 -5.65 -13.64
N GLN A 127 -17.45 -6.74 -12.99
CA GLN A 127 -17.35 -6.88 -11.53
C GLN A 127 -16.03 -7.55 -11.08
N PHE A 128 -15.21 -8.03 -11.98
CA PHE A 128 -14.01 -8.79 -11.66
C PHE A 128 -12.76 -8.00 -12.01
N GLY A 129 -11.75 -8.11 -11.14
CA GLY A 129 -10.44 -7.54 -11.37
C GLY A 129 -9.35 -8.49 -10.90
N ALA A 130 -8.17 -8.41 -11.53
CA ALA A 130 -7.01 -9.20 -11.15
C ALA A 130 -5.70 -8.46 -11.41
N GLY A 131 -4.67 -8.80 -10.64
CA GLY A 131 -3.34 -8.23 -10.71
C GLY A 131 -2.90 -7.59 -9.40
N GLN A 132 -1.93 -6.70 -9.47
CA GLN A 132 -1.41 -5.96 -8.31
C GLN A 132 -2.02 -4.56 -8.22
N THR A 133 -2.63 -4.25 -7.08
CA THR A 133 -3.13 -2.90 -6.74
C THR A 133 -3.25 -2.75 -5.23
N TRP A 134 -3.88 -1.67 -4.77
CA TRP A 134 -4.17 -1.48 -3.34
C TRP A 134 -4.98 -2.64 -2.77
N SER A 135 -4.52 -3.18 -1.63
CA SER A 135 -5.31 -4.12 -0.84
C SER A 135 -6.67 -3.51 -0.50
N LEU A 136 -7.71 -4.35 -0.40
CA LEU A 136 -9.01 -3.89 0.08
C LEU A 136 -8.99 -3.47 1.55
N PHE A 137 -8.00 -3.91 2.31
CA PHE A 137 -7.81 -3.47 3.70
C PHE A 137 -7.36 -2.02 3.81
N MET A 138 -6.77 -1.45 2.75
CA MET A 138 -6.31 -0.06 2.69
C MET A 138 -7.41 0.89 2.19
N ASN A 139 -7.41 2.12 2.70
CA ASN A 139 -8.15 3.25 2.13
C ASN A 139 -7.17 4.34 1.68
N PRO A 140 -6.81 4.39 0.37
CA PRO A 140 -5.85 5.39 -0.12
C PRO A 140 -6.38 6.83 -0.04
N ASP A 141 -7.70 7.03 0.04
CA ASP A 141 -8.31 8.37 0.05
C ASP A 141 -8.24 9.08 1.41
N VAL A 142 -7.77 8.40 2.46
CA VAL A 142 -7.46 9.02 3.76
C VAL A 142 -5.96 9.29 3.93
N PHE A 143 -5.17 9.09 2.90
CA PHE A 143 -3.76 9.42 2.90
C PHE A 143 -3.60 10.95 2.88
N PRO A 144 -2.96 11.57 3.87
CA PRO A 144 -2.78 13.01 3.89
C PRO A 144 -1.79 13.45 2.79
N ASN A 145 -1.93 14.70 2.34
CA ASN A 145 -1.01 15.30 1.39
C ASN A 145 0.31 15.68 2.09
N THR A 146 1.18 14.70 2.28
CA THR A 146 2.52 14.86 2.88
C THR A 146 3.58 14.80 1.79
N ILE A 147 4.70 15.53 2.00
CA ILE A 147 5.87 15.47 1.12
C ILE A 147 6.58 14.13 1.30
N GLU A 148 6.60 13.60 2.52
CA GLU A 148 7.25 12.36 2.85
C GLU A 148 6.53 11.18 2.17
N TYR A 149 7.32 10.31 1.51
CA TYR A 149 6.81 9.19 0.72
C TYR A 149 6.04 8.15 1.53
N TRP A 150 6.54 7.82 2.73
CA TRP A 150 5.98 6.75 3.56
C TRP A 150 4.67 7.16 4.24
N GLY A 151 4.51 8.45 4.51
CA GLY A 151 3.35 9.01 5.20
C GLY A 151 3.35 8.77 6.71
N PRO A 152 2.23 9.01 7.38
CA PRO A 152 2.10 8.80 8.82
C PRO A 152 2.34 7.34 9.20
N PRO A 153 3.10 7.04 10.29
CA PRO A 153 3.42 5.67 10.71
C PRO A 153 2.21 4.77 10.95
N GLY A 154 1.08 5.33 11.40
CA GLY A 154 -0.17 4.57 11.61
C GLY A 154 -1.00 4.34 10.35
N MET A 155 -0.53 4.75 9.18
CA MET A 155 -1.27 4.57 7.93
C MET A 155 -1.13 3.15 7.40
N VAL A 156 -2.27 2.46 7.16
CA VAL A 156 -2.25 1.20 6.42
C VAL A 156 -1.87 1.47 4.97
N PHE A 157 -0.69 1.04 4.55
CA PHE A 157 -0.12 1.30 3.23
C PHE A 157 0.37 0.00 2.59
N TYR A 158 -0.50 -0.62 1.78
CA TYR A 158 -0.22 -1.95 1.24
C TYR A 158 -0.80 -2.15 -0.17
N ARG A 159 0.04 -2.62 -1.10
CA ARG A 159 -0.36 -3.10 -2.43
C ARG A 159 -0.09 -4.58 -2.52
N ASN A 160 -1.03 -5.31 -3.10
CA ASN A 160 -0.91 -6.75 -3.20
C ASN A 160 -1.41 -7.30 -4.53
N VAL A 161 -0.89 -8.45 -4.92
CA VAL A 161 -1.44 -9.26 -6.01
C VAL A 161 -2.74 -9.89 -5.53
N GLN A 162 -3.81 -9.74 -6.29
CA GLN A 162 -5.13 -10.18 -5.87
C GLN A 162 -6.05 -10.50 -7.04
N ALA A 163 -7.06 -11.31 -6.75
CA ALA A 163 -8.27 -11.47 -7.56
C ALA A 163 -9.45 -10.89 -6.75
N ARG A 164 -10.21 -9.99 -7.37
CA ARG A 164 -11.26 -9.20 -6.72
C ARG A 164 -12.60 -9.37 -7.41
N TRP A 165 -13.66 -9.49 -6.61
CA TRP A 165 -15.03 -9.39 -7.03
C TRP A 165 -15.72 -8.20 -6.37
N THR A 166 -16.37 -7.36 -7.16
CA THR A 166 -17.07 -6.15 -6.73
C THR A 166 -18.56 -6.26 -7.06
N PRO A 167 -19.35 -7.00 -6.25
CA PRO A 167 -20.79 -7.24 -6.51
C PRO A 167 -21.63 -5.97 -6.44
N ILE A 168 -21.19 -4.98 -5.65
CA ILE A 168 -21.90 -3.71 -5.51
C ILE A 168 -20.93 -2.59 -5.89
N SER A 169 -21.30 -1.82 -6.89
CA SER A 169 -20.60 -0.59 -7.26
C SER A 169 -21.61 0.36 -7.89
N ASN A 170 -22.04 1.35 -7.11
CA ASN A 170 -22.97 2.40 -7.53
C ASN A 170 -22.50 3.76 -7.01
N GLY A 171 -23.23 4.83 -7.31
CA GLY A 171 -22.86 6.20 -6.93
C GLY A 171 -22.70 6.47 -5.43
N THR A 172 -23.13 5.55 -4.55
CA THR A 172 -23.07 5.74 -3.09
C THR A 172 -22.42 4.60 -2.35
N SER A 173 -22.42 3.38 -2.90
CA SER A 173 -21.97 2.18 -2.19
C SER A 173 -21.08 1.32 -3.07
N LYS A 174 -20.02 0.78 -2.47
CA LYS A 174 -19.15 -0.21 -3.08
C LYS A 174 -18.88 -1.32 -2.08
N LEU A 175 -19.17 -2.58 -2.49
CA LEU A 175 -18.74 -3.78 -1.78
C LEU A 175 -17.74 -4.50 -2.66
N ALA A 176 -16.60 -4.86 -2.10
CA ALA A 176 -15.59 -5.66 -2.78
C ALA A 176 -15.07 -6.76 -1.85
N ILE A 177 -14.76 -7.91 -2.43
CA ILE A 177 -14.17 -9.07 -1.77
C ILE A 177 -12.97 -9.48 -2.63
N ALA A 178 -11.84 -9.79 -2.00
CA ALA A 178 -10.66 -10.25 -2.72
C ALA A 178 -9.99 -11.42 -2.02
N ILE A 179 -9.32 -12.22 -2.84
CA ILE A 179 -8.30 -13.17 -2.43
C ILE A 179 -6.98 -12.53 -2.79
N GLU A 180 -6.11 -12.34 -1.80
CA GLU A 180 -4.84 -11.63 -1.93
C GLU A 180 -3.66 -12.57 -1.69
N HIS A 181 -2.51 -12.27 -2.31
CA HIS A 181 -1.27 -13.00 -2.08
C HIS A 181 -0.92 -12.94 -0.59
N PRO A 182 -0.70 -14.08 0.08
CA PRO A 182 -0.32 -14.08 1.48
C PRO A 182 1.07 -13.47 1.65
N GLY A 183 1.25 -12.65 2.66
CA GLY A 183 2.53 -12.02 2.95
C GLY A 183 2.63 -11.71 4.43
N SER A 184 3.50 -12.41 5.13
CA SER A 184 3.91 -12.08 6.48
C SER A 184 5.39 -11.70 6.49
N ALA A 185 5.74 -10.64 7.21
CA ALA A 185 7.11 -10.35 7.57
C ALA A 185 7.34 -10.95 8.95
N VAL A 186 8.09 -12.03 9.01
CA VAL A 186 8.50 -12.63 10.29
C VAL A 186 9.77 -11.94 10.76
N ASP A 187 9.72 -11.36 11.95
CA ASP A 187 10.89 -10.89 12.67
C ASP A 187 11.21 -11.87 13.79
N ALA A 188 12.37 -12.48 13.72
CA ALA A 188 12.82 -13.42 14.77
C ALA A 188 13.15 -12.72 16.10
N GLY A 189 13.08 -11.40 16.18
CA GLY A 189 13.14 -10.58 17.38
C GLY A 189 14.32 -10.93 18.29
N LYS A 190 14.01 -11.27 19.55
CA LYS A 190 15.02 -11.65 20.56
C LYS A 190 15.82 -12.90 20.20
N VAL A 191 15.27 -13.81 19.38
CA VAL A 191 15.99 -15.01 18.95
C VAL A 191 17.23 -14.63 18.16
N THR A 192 17.13 -13.65 17.26
CA THR A 192 18.27 -13.13 16.50
C THR A 192 19.34 -12.49 17.41
N GLN A 193 18.92 -11.88 18.52
CA GLN A 193 19.86 -11.29 19.48
C GLN A 193 20.60 -12.34 20.31
N ILE A 194 19.96 -13.48 20.60
CA ILE A 194 20.54 -14.59 21.38
C ILE A 194 21.40 -15.49 20.47
N ASP A 195 20.88 -15.87 19.33
CA ASP A 195 21.56 -16.69 18.32
C ASP A 195 21.23 -16.18 16.91
N PRO A 196 22.10 -15.37 16.29
CA PRO A 196 21.89 -14.83 14.96
C PRO A 196 21.70 -15.89 13.87
N ASN A 197 22.32 -17.07 14.00
CA ASN A 197 22.17 -18.15 13.02
C ASN A 197 20.79 -18.80 13.12
N LEU A 198 20.30 -18.98 14.34
CA LEU A 198 18.94 -19.47 14.56
C LEU A 198 17.90 -18.46 14.08
N GLY A 199 18.07 -17.17 14.40
CA GLY A 199 17.20 -16.11 13.92
C GLY A 199 17.13 -16.04 12.39
N ALA A 200 18.28 -16.13 11.71
CA ALA A 200 18.36 -16.14 10.26
C ALA A 200 17.71 -17.39 9.60
N SER A 201 17.51 -18.46 10.36
CA SER A 201 16.87 -19.69 9.88
C SER A 201 15.35 -19.71 10.04
N ILE A 202 14.78 -18.72 10.73
CA ILE A 202 13.34 -18.54 10.87
C ILE A 202 12.83 -17.77 9.67
N SER A 203 11.78 -18.29 9.05
CA SER A 203 11.18 -17.67 7.86
C SER A 203 9.66 -17.77 7.85
N SER A 204 9.01 -16.92 7.08
CA SER A 204 7.56 -16.99 6.91
C SER A 204 7.16 -18.22 6.09
N TRP A 205 6.03 -18.80 6.44
CA TRP A 205 5.42 -19.92 5.75
C TRP A 205 3.96 -19.62 5.39
N ASN A 206 3.75 -19.22 4.16
CA ASN A 206 2.47 -18.70 3.68
C ASN A 206 1.74 -19.77 2.88
N GLN A 207 0.90 -20.58 3.51
CA GLN A 207 0.16 -21.67 2.86
C GLN A 207 -1.15 -21.24 2.22
N TYR A 208 -1.84 -20.28 2.80
CA TYR A 208 -3.19 -19.88 2.41
C TYR A 208 -3.21 -18.42 1.98
N PRO A 209 -4.02 -18.07 0.96
CA PRO A 209 -4.19 -16.67 0.58
C PRO A 209 -4.92 -15.89 1.68
N ASP A 210 -4.64 -14.58 1.74
CA ASP A 210 -5.41 -13.66 2.55
C ASP A 210 -6.79 -13.44 1.93
N VAL A 211 -7.81 -13.28 2.76
CA VAL A 211 -9.16 -12.90 2.34
C VAL A 211 -9.45 -11.50 2.85
N THR A 212 -9.79 -10.60 1.94
CA THR A 212 -10.12 -9.22 2.29
C THR A 212 -11.52 -8.84 1.84
N VAL A 213 -12.16 -7.98 2.63
CA VAL A 213 -13.47 -7.41 2.32
C VAL A 213 -13.45 -5.92 2.58
N GLN A 214 -14.15 -5.16 1.73
CA GLN A 214 -14.29 -3.72 1.86
C GLN A 214 -15.73 -3.32 1.57
N TYR A 215 -16.31 -2.53 2.46
CA TYR A 215 -17.54 -1.81 2.19
C TYR A 215 -17.29 -0.30 2.32
N ARG A 216 -17.58 0.43 1.26
CA ARG A 216 -17.48 1.88 1.21
C ARG A 216 -18.83 2.51 0.94
N PHE A 217 -19.17 3.51 1.75
CA PHE A 217 -20.33 4.37 1.56
C PHE A 217 -19.83 5.80 1.36
N GLY A 218 -20.20 6.44 0.26
CA GLY A 218 -19.75 7.77 -0.12
C GLY A 218 -20.92 8.67 -0.55
N ARG A 219 -20.78 9.96 -0.27
CA ARG A 219 -21.68 11.03 -0.72
C ARG A 219 -20.86 12.29 -1.00
N GLU A 220 -21.51 13.36 -1.47
CA GLU A 220 -20.87 14.65 -1.80
C GLU A 220 -19.99 15.22 -0.68
N ARG A 221 -20.34 14.95 0.60
CA ARG A 221 -19.58 15.45 1.75
C ARG A 221 -18.43 14.56 2.20
N GLY A 222 -18.20 13.41 1.54
CA GLY A 222 -17.14 12.50 1.93
C GLY A 222 -17.53 11.04 1.87
N HIS A 223 -16.74 10.20 2.52
CA HIS A 223 -16.99 8.76 2.54
C HIS A 223 -16.62 8.14 3.90
N LEU A 224 -17.21 6.99 4.15
CA LEU A 224 -16.85 6.07 5.21
C LEU A 224 -16.53 4.72 4.59
N GLN A 225 -15.48 4.07 5.05
CA GLN A 225 -15.07 2.75 4.61
C GLN A 225 -14.80 1.86 5.81
N ALA A 226 -15.36 0.65 5.78
CA ALA A 226 -15.02 -0.43 6.67
C ALA A 226 -14.35 -1.55 5.85
N SER A 227 -13.23 -2.05 6.35
CA SER A 227 -12.49 -3.13 5.70
C SER A 227 -12.09 -4.19 6.73
N GLY A 228 -12.05 -5.44 6.29
CA GLY A 228 -11.59 -6.57 7.09
C GLY A 228 -10.57 -7.41 6.33
N ILE A 229 -9.70 -8.07 7.07
CA ILE A 229 -8.74 -9.05 6.57
C ILE A 229 -8.74 -10.28 7.46
N LEU A 230 -8.69 -11.45 6.84
CA LEU A 230 -8.40 -12.74 7.47
C LEU A 230 -7.17 -13.33 6.79
N ARG A 231 -6.23 -13.80 7.57
CA ARG A 231 -4.99 -14.39 7.09
C ARG A 231 -4.51 -15.52 7.98
N VAL A 232 -3.75 -16.44 7.42
CA VAL A 232 -3.03 -17.43 8.19
C VAL A 232 -1.57 -17.02 8.21
N LEU A 233 -1.09 -16.70 9.42
CA LEU A 233 0.31 -16.38 9.67
C LEU A 233 1.05 -17.68 9.95
N GLY A 234 2.10 -17.95 9.20
CA GLY A 234 2.89 -19.15 9.36
C GLY A 234 4.36 -18.84 9.55
N VAL A 235 4.98 -19.58 10.43
CA VAL A 235 6.42 -19.55 10.74
C VAL A 235 7.00 -20.94 10.57
N GLN A 236 8.19 -21.02 9.97
CA GLN A 236 8.96 -22.25 9.89
C GLN A 236 10.40 -22.02 10.32
N GLY A 237 11.01 -23.05 10.87
CA GLY A 237 12.38 -23.01 11.40
C GLY A 237 13.10 -24.35 11.34
N PRO A 238 14.31 -24.42 11.92
CA PRO A 238 15.13 -25.63 11.93
C PRO A 238 14.45 -26.80 12.64
N GLY A 239 14.81 -28.01 12.24
CA GLY A 239 14.29 -29.24 12.88
C GLY A 239 12.85 -29.59 12.49
N GLY A 240 12.28 -28.91 11.48
CA GLY A 240 10.90 -29.13 11.06
C GLY A 240 9.88 -28.39 11.94
N TYR A 241 10.32 -27.33 12.62
CA TYR A 241 9.41 -26.44 13.35
C TYR A 241 8.53 -25.70 12.35
N GLU A 242 7.23 -25.84 12.52
CA GLU A 242 6.19 -25.20 11.73
C GLU A 242 5.03 -24.83 12.64
N GLU A 243 4.60 -23.57 12.59
CA GLU A 243 3.48 -23.07 13.38
C GLU A 243 2.63 -22.15 12.53
N GLN A 244 1.31 -22.18 12.74
CA GLN A 244 0.36 -21.35 12.02
C GLN A 244 -0.70 -20.82 12.96
N GLU A 245 -1.04 -19.55 12.78
CA GLU A 245 -2.10 -18.89 13.51
C GLU A 245 -3.03 -18.13 12.57
N LEU A 246 -4.31 -18.05 12.98
CA LEU A 246 -5.31 -17.28 12.27
C LEU A 246 -5.29 -15.83 12.78
N GLY A 247 -4.74 -14.94 11.99
CA GLY A 247 -4.80 -13.51 12.23
C GLY A 247 -6.03 -12.87 11.57
N TRP A 248 -6.47 -11.77 12.15
CA TRP A 248 -7.53 -10.94 11.58
C TRP A 248 -7.22 -9.46 11.75
N GLY A 249 -7.86 -8.62 10.94
CA GLY A 249 -7.77 -7.16 11.08
C GLY A 249 -9.06 -6.47 10.67
N LEU A 250 -9.33 -5.35 11.33
CA LEU A 250 -10.41 -4.43 11.00
C LEU A 250 -9.86 -3.03 10.78
N ASN A 251 -10.34 -2.34 9.75
CA ASN A 251 -9.98 -0.97 9.44
C ASN A 251 -11.24 -0.16 9.18
N LEU A 252 -11.47 0.86 10.01
CA LEU A 252 -12.51 1.86 9.82
C LEU A 252 -11.85 3.18 9.45
N SER A 253 -12.21 3.74 8.31
CA SER A 253 -11.59 4.94 7.76
C SER A 253 -12.59 5.82 7.04
N GLY A 254 -12.28 7.10 6.92
CA GLY A 254 -13.16 8.01 6.20
C GLY A 254 -12.58 9.40 6.00
N ALA A 255 -13.22 10.12 5.10
CA ALA A 255 -12.91 11.50 4.80
C ALA A 255 -14.20 12.33 4.84
N LEU A 256 -14.16 13.50 5.48
CA LEU A 256 -15.28 14.42 5.58
C LEU A 256 -14.86 15.82 5.12
N ASN A 257 -15.51 16.34 4.10
CA ASN A 257 -15.36 17.72 3.66
C ASN A 257 -16.13 18.64 4.62
N VAL A 258 -15.42 19.42 5.42
CA VAL A 258 -16.01 20.31 6.45
C VAL A 258 -16.21 21.72 5.92
N LEU A 259 -15.30 22.22 5.09
CA LEU A 259 -15.37 23.50 4.41
C LEU A 259 -15.07 23.33 2.92
N LYS A 260 -15.10 24.42 2.13
CA LYS A 260 -14.87 24.35 0.67
C LYS A 260 -13.50 23.76 0.29
N LYS A 261 -12.51 23.86 1.18
CA LYS A 261 -11.14 23.40 0.93
C LYS A 261 -10.57 22.51 2.05
N ASP A 262 -11.32 22.35 3.14
CA ASP A 262 -10.81 21.61 4.31
C ASP A 262 -11.50 20.25 4.43
N GLN A 263 -10.68 19.23 4.72
CA GLN A 263 -11.12 17.86 4.85
C GLN A 263 -10.56 17.28 6.16
N ILE A 264 -11.41 16.56 6.88
CA ILE A 264 -10.99 15.71 8.00
C ILE A 264 -10.78 14.30 7.46
N LEU A 265 -9.59 13.76 7.67
CA LEU A 265 -9.21 12.39 7.34
C LEU A 265 -9.02 11.62 8.65
N ALA A 266 -9.56 10.42 8.74
CA ALA A 266 -9.42 9.57 9.91
C ALA A 266 -9.31 8.10 9.52
N GLN A 267 -8.50 7.35 10.30
CA GLN A 267 -8.38 5.91 10.20
C GLN A 267 -8.12 5.33 11.58
N ILE A 268 -8.78 4.21 11.88
CA ILE A 268 -8.51 3.34 13.01
C ILE A 268 -8.38 1.94 12.46
N ALA A 269 -7.27 1.29 12.74
CA ALA A 269 -7.04 -0.10 12.37
C ALA A 269 -6.67 -0.90 13.62
N GLU A 270 -7.25 -2.07 13.74
CA GLU A 270 -6.96 -3.05 14.80
C GLU A 270 -6.63 -4.38 14.13
N THR A 271 -5.58 -5.03 14.57
CA THR A 271 -5.16 -6.33 14.10
C THR A 271 -4.85 -7.22 15.29
N ASN A 272 -5.18 -8.51 15.14
CA ASN A 272 -4.74 -9.55 16.06
C ASN A 272 -3.97 -10.57 15.22
N ASP A 273 -2.77 -10.90 15.66
CA ASP A 273 -1.85 -11.81 15.00
C ASP A 273 -1.82 -13.20 15.64
N GLY A 274 -2.78 -13.47 16.53
CA GLY A 274 -2.94 -14.78 17.17
C GLY A 274 -2.17 -14.94 18.46
N GLU A 275 -1.37 -13.97 18.92
CA GLU A 275 -0.80 -14.05 20.26
C GLU A 275 -1.93 -13.96 21.30
N ASP A 276 -2.24 -15.09 21.91
CA ASP A 276 -3.03 -15.12 23.13
C ASP A 276 -2.24 -14.41 24.23
N ASP A 277 -2.89 -13.43 24.86
CA ASP A 277 -2.44 -12.76 26.10
C ASP A 277 -2.36 -13.78 27.25
N GLU A 278 -1.43 -14.70 27.19
CA GLU A 278 -1.03 -15.48 28.36
C GLU A 278 0.08 -14.71 29.11
N HIS A 279 -0.37 -13.84 30.00
CA HIS A 279 0.43 -13.28 31.09
C HIS A 279 0.05 -13.87 32.44
#